data_ecd705ecaf1214555fe6bb3709bf4423
#
_entry.id   ecd705ecaf1214555fe6bb3709bf4423
#
_cell.length_a   1.000
_cell.length_b   1.000
_cell.length_c   1.000
_cell.angle_alpha   90.00
_cell.angle_beta   90.00
_cell.angle_gamma   90.00
#
_symmetry.space_group_name_H-M   'P 1'
#
loop_
_entity.id
_entity.type
_entity.pdbx_description
1 polymer ?
#
loop_
_entity_poly.entity_id
_entity_poly.type
_entity_poly.pdbx_seq_one_letter_code
_entity_poly.pdbx_strand_id
1 'polypeptide(L)'
;MDSGFLLGDGVWEGIRLHRGRFLHLSAHLNRLFEGADHLALKIHLSSDEIENALYSTVDKNAMETDVHVRLIVSRGLKKTPYQHPNATIGDPTIVIIPEYKVADKAVLEKGIRLASVETIRDIRVQNPNINSLSKHNCIAACIEAHKKGADEGLMLDPHGNVSTCNSTNFFIIRSG
;
A
#
# COMPACT_ATOMS: atom_id res chain seq x y z
N MET A 1 10.13 -1.90 -19.97
CA MET A 1 9.35 -1.05 -19.03
C MET A 1 8.73 -1.95 -17.97
N ASP A 2 8.70 -1.49 -16.72
CA ASP A 2 8.20 -2.26 -15.58
C ASP A 2 6.66 -2.33 -15.55
N SER A 3 6.12 -3.50 -15.18
CA SER A 3 4.68 -3.80 -15.11
C SER A 3 3.96 -2.96 -14.05
N GLY A 4 4.62 -2.71 -12.92
CA GLY A 4 4.08 -1.86 -11.87
C GLY A 4 3.86 -0.43 -12.34
N PHE A 5 4.83 0.13 -13.08
CA PHE A 5 4.71 1.46 -13.67
C PHE A 5 3.65 1.54 -14.77
N LEU A 6 3.61 0.53 -15.66
CA LEU A 6 2.68 0.54 -16.81
C LEU A 6 1.23 0.24 -16.43
N LEU A 7 1.02 -0.67 -15.48
CA LEU A 7 -0.28 -1.31 -15.26
C LEU A 7 -0.72 -1.33 -13.79
N GLY A 8 0.12 -0.87 -12.85
CA GLY A 8 -0.15 -1.04 -11.42
C GLY A 8 -0.12 -2.50 -10.98
N ASP A 9 0.62 -3.36 -11.71
CA ASP A 9 0.66 -4.81 -11.47
C ASP A 9 1.77 -5.15 -10.47
N GLY A 10 1.38 -5.33 -9.23
CA GLY A 10 2.24 -5.64 -8.11
C GLY A 10 1.57 -5.42 -6.76
N VAL A 11 2.33 -5.67 -5.71
CA VAL A 11 1.94 -5.55 -4.30
C VAL A 11 2.90 -4.64 -3.55
N TRP A 12 2.46 -4.14 -2.39
CA TRP A 12 3.30 -3.29 -1.55
C TRP A 12 2.93 -3.41 -0.09
N GLU A 13 3.88 -3.05 0.79
CA GLU A 13 3.66 -2.88 2.22
C GLU A 13 4.22 -1.54 2.71
N GLY A 14 3.58 -0.99 3.74
CA GLY A 14 4.07 0.17 4.48
C GLY A 14 4.41 -0.26 5.90
N ILE A 15 5.68 -0.21 6.28
CA ILE A 15 6.19 -0.80 7.50
C ILE A 15 6.87 0.29 8.34
N ARG A 16 6.54 0.37 9.62
CA ARG A 16 7.15 1.32 10.55
C ARG A 16 8.43 0.74 11.14
N LEU A 17 9.54 1.50 11.07
CA LEU A 17 10.73 1.27 11.86
C LEU A 17 10.73 2.21 13.07
N HIS A 18 10.93 1.65 14.26
CA HIS A 18 11.03 2.38 15.52
C HIS A 18 12.09 1.76 16.42
N ARG A 19 13.06 2.57 16.84
CA ARG A 19 14.19 2.14 17.69
C ARG A 19 14.90 0.90 17.13
N GLY A 20 15.24 0.94 15.85
CA GLY A 20 15.97 -0.13 15.16
C GLY A 20 15.18 -1.40 14.89
N ARG A 21 13.83 -1.41 15.09
CA ARG A 21 13.00 -2.58 14.88
C ARG A 21 11.80 -2.27 13.98
N PHE A 22 11.57 -3.11 12.98
CA PHE A 22 10.34 -3.08 12.20
C PHE A 22 9.17 -3.60 13.02
N LEU A 23 8.09 -2.84 13.10
CA LEU A 23 6.88 -3.23 13.83
C LEU A 23 6.07 -4.23 13.00
N HIS A 24 5.69 -5.34 13.62
CA HIS A 24 4.86 -6.40 13.02
C HIS A 24 5.39 -6.94 11.67
N LEU A 25 6.72 -6.99 11.49
CA LEU A 25 7.34 -7.31 10.20
C LEU A 25 6.82 -8.63 9.60
N SER A 26 6.76 -9.71 10.39
CA SER A 26 6.26 -11.01 9.91
C SER A 26 4.83 -10.93 9.36
N ALA A 27 3.94 -10.18 10.02
CA ALA A 27 2.57 -9.99 9.54
C ALA A 27 2.52 -9.20 8.21
N HIS A 28 3.39 -8.19 8.06
CA HIS A 28 3.52 -7.44 6.82
C HIS A 28 4.04 -8.31 5.68
N LEU A 29 5.08 -9.12 5.93
CA LEU A 29 5.65 -10.00 4.91
C LEU A 29 4.67 -11.11 4.52
N ASN A 30 3.96 -11.72 5.48
CA ASN A 30 2.92 -12.71 5.19
C ASN A 30 1.85 -12.12 4.25
N ARG A 31 1.33 -10.93 4.56
CA ARG A 31 0.33 -10.25 3.71
C ARG A 31 0.89 -9.88 2.33
N LEU A 32 2.18 -9.51 2.23
CA LEU A 32 2.83 -9.26 0.95
C LEU A 32 2.83 -10.52 0.08
N PHE A 33 3.23 -11.67 0.64
CA PHE A 33 3.27 -12.94 -0.08
C PHE A 33 1.86 -13.43 -0.43
N GLU A 34 0.89 -13.34 0.48
CA GLU A 34 -0.52 -13.66 0.20
C GLU A 34 -1.08 -12.79 -0.95
N GLY A 35 -0.75 -11.51 -0.94
CA GLY A 35 -1.14 -10.60 -2.02
C GLY A 35 -0.48 -10.93 -3.35
N ALA A 36 0.79 -11.31 -3.33
CA ALA A 36 1.54 -11.75 -4.51
C ALA A 36 0.94 -13.05 -5.08
N ASP A 37 0.65 -14.03 -4.23
CA ASP A 37 0.01 -15.28 -4.64
C ASP A 37 -1.36 -15.05 -5.28
N HIS A 38 -2.17 -14.15 -4.71
CA HIS A 38 -3.47 -13.76 -5.28
C HIS A 38 -3.34 -13.19 -6.70
N LEU A 39 -2.24 -12.48 -6.99
CA LEU A 39 -1.93 -11.96 -8.32
C LEU A 39 -1.15 -12.95 -9.20
N ALA A 40 -0.93 -14.19 -8.74
CA ALA A 40 -0.03 -15.14 -9.39
C ALA A 40 1.35 -14.50 -9.72
N LEU A 41 1.89 -13.71 -8.80
CA LEU A 41 3.18 -13.05 -8.87
C LEU A 41 4.16 -13.82 -7.98
N LYS A 42 5.11 -14.51 -8.58
CA LYS A 42 6.10 -15.31 -7.84
C LYS A 42 7.25 -14.41 -7.37
N ILE A 43 7.33 -14.17 -6.07
CA ILE A 43 8.50 -13.52 -5.46
C ILE A 43 9.61 -14.57 -5.30
N HIS A 44 10.80 -14.29 -5.82
CA HIS A 44 11.92 -15.25 -5.83
C HIS A 44 12.78 -15.17 -4.55
N LEU A 45 12.62 -14.11 -3.76
CA LEU A 45 13.27 -13.98 -2.45
C LEU A 45 12.39 -14.60 -1.36
N SER A 46 13.03 -15.23 -0.40
CA SER A 46 12.39 -15.68 0.84
C SER A 46 12.03 -14.49 1.74
N SER A 47 11.20 -14.74 2.76
CA SER A 47 10.87 -13.74 3.79
C SER A 47 12.12 -13.20 4.47
N ASP A 48 13.07 -14.08 4.84
CA ASP A 48 14.31 -13.71 5.51
C ASP A 48 15.22 -12.86 4.62
N GLU A 49 15.28 -13.13 3.31
CA GLU A 49 16.05 -12.34 2.37
C GLU A 49 15.45 -10.94 2.21
N ILE A 50 14.12 -10.81 2.19
CA ILE A 50 13.45 -9.51 2.16
C ILE A 50 13.66 -8.76 3.48
N GLU A 51 13.56 -9.44 4.63
CA GLU A 51 13.87 -8.85 5.94
C GLU A 51 15.30 -8.30 5.97
N ASN A 52 16.28 -9.09 5.56
CA ASN A 52 17.68 -8.67 5.48
C ASN A 52 17.87 -7.45 4.55
N ALA A 53 17.17 -7.42 3.42
CA ALA A 53 17.21 -6.27 2.50
C ALA A 53 16.61 -5.01 3.12
N LEU A 54 15.51 -5.13 3.89
CA LEU A 54 14.89 -4.03 4.61
C LEU A 54 15.86 -3.45 5.67
N TYR A 55 16.45 -4.28 6.53
CA TYR A 55 17.43 -3.82 7.51
C TYR A 55 18.66 -3.22 6.84
N SER A 56 19.23 -3.87 5.84
CA SER A 56 20.38 -3.36 5.09
C SER A 56 20.09 -1.99 4.46
N THR A 57 18.85 -1.75 4.02
CA THR A 57 18.46 -0.47 3.43
C THR A 57 18.43 0.64 4.48
N VAL A 58 17.82 0.42 5.64
CA VAL A 58 17.72 1.45 6.69
C VAL A 58 19.09 1.71 7.33
N ASP A 59 19.92 0.69 7.52
CA ASP A 59 21.28 0.81 8.04
C ASP A 59 22.17 1.65 7.12
N LYS A 60 22.15 1.40 5.81
CA LYS A 60 22.89 2.19 4.82
C LYS A 60 22.46 3.66 4.75
N ASN A 61 21.23 3.97 5.18
CA ASN A 61 20.72 5.32 5.25
C ASN A 61 20.83 5.92 6.66
N ALA A 62 21.45 5.22 7.62
CA ALA A 62 21.59 5.62 9.03
C ALA A 62 20.22 5.98 9.66
N MET A 63 19.18 5.20 9.36
CA MET A 63 17.81 5.42 9.82
C MET A 63 17.46 4.43 10.92
N GLU A 64 17.02 4.91 12.08
CA GLU A 64 16.74 4.07 13.25
C GLU A 64 15.32 4.19 13.79
N THR A 65 14.76 5.40 13.76
CA THR A 65 13.43 5.66 14.35
C THR A 65 12.65 6.68 13.54
N ASP A 66 11.33 6.69 13.71
CA ASP A 66 10.40 7.56 12.98
C ASP A 66 10.48 7.39 11.45
N VAL A 67 10.81 6.18 11.02
CA VAL A 67 10.93 5.82 9.62
C VAL A 67 9.72 5.02 9.17
N HIS A 68 9.18 5.37 8.03
CA HIS A 68 8.21 4.58 7.28
C HIS A 68 8.90 4.01 6.06
N VAL A 69 8.86 2.69 5.91
CA VAL A 69 9.45 2.01 4.76
C VAL A 69 8.34 1.51 3.85
N ARG A 70 8.40 1.92 2.58
CA ARG A 70 7.57 1.34 1.54
C ARG A 70 8.33 0.23 0.83
N LEU A 71 7.85 -0.99 0.98
CA LEU A 71 8.30 -2.17 0.24
C LEU A 71 7.36 -2.38 -0.93
N ILE A 72 7.88 -2.40 -2.14
CA ILE A 72 7.12 -2.57 -3.40
C ILE A 72 7.66 -3.79 -4.13
N VAL A 73 6.78 -4.64 -4.62
CA VAL A 73 7.13 -5.74 -5.52
C VAL A 73 6.22 -5.65 -6.74
N SER A 74 6.79 -5.30 -7.89
CA SER A 74 6.08 -5.37 -9.17
C SER A 74 6.37 -6.70 -9.87
N ARG A 75 5.52 -7.06 -10.84
CA ARG A 75 5.77 -8.27 -11.65
C ARG A 75 7.07 -8.19 -12.48
N GLY A 76 7.70 -7.02 -12.60
CA GLY A 76 8.95 -6.82 -13.31
C GLY A 76 8.76 -6.33 -14.75
N LEU A 77 9.81 -6.49 -15.55
CA LEU A 77 9.86 -5.94 -16.88
C LEU A 77 8.95 -6.66 -17.87
N LYS A 78 8.36 -5.88 -18.77
CA LYS A 78 7.52 -6.37 -19.86
C LYS A 78 8.25 -6.30 -21.20
N LYS A 79 8.11 -7.37 -22.00
CA LYS A 79 8.57 -7.39 -23.40
C LYS A 79 7.77 -6.40 -24.26
N THR A 80 6.49 -6.24 -23.94
CA THR A 80 5.54 -5.33 -24.60
C THR A 80 4.53 -4.84 -23.56
N PRO A 81 3.94 -3.64 -23.66
CA PRO A 81 2.96 -3.10 -22.72
C PRO A 81 1.60 -3.82 -22.87
N TYR A 82 1.56 -5.09 -22.51
CA TYR A 82 0.40 -5.95 -22.56
C TYR A 82 0.09 -6.55 -21.19
N GLN A 83 -1.21 -6.65 -20.83
CA GLN A 83 -1.64 -7.04 -19.48
C GLN A 83 -1.24 -8.46 -19.10
N HIS A 84 -1.20 -9.39 -20.08
CA HIS A 84 -1.00 -10.79 -19.78
C HIS A 84 0.35 -11.06 -19.07
N PRO A 85 0.37 -11.82 -17.97
CA PRO A 85 1.60 -12.14 -17.23
C PRO A 85 2.72 -12.74 -18.08
N ASN A 86 2.38 -13.52 -19.11
CA ASN A 86 3.36 -14.14 -20.02
C ASN A 86 4.18 -13.12 -20.86
N ALA A 87 3.77 -11.84 -20.87
CA ALA A 87 4.57 -10.78 -21.48
C ALA A 87 5.71 -10.29 -20.58
N THR A 88 5.82 -10.82 -19.36
CA THR A 88 6.89 -10.48 -18.40
C THR A 88 8.18 -11.21 -18.77
N ILE A 89 9.30 -10.50 -18.63
CA ILE A 89 10.66 -11.01 -18.84
C ILE A 89 11.48 -10.79 -17.56
N GLY A 90 12.21 -11.81 -17.14
CA GLY A 90 13.04 -11.75 -15.93
C GLY A 90 12.22 -11.85 -14.63
N ASP A 91 12.86 -11.40 -13.57
CA ASP A 91 12.35 -11.51 -12.19
C ASP A 91 11.50 -10.30 -11.78
N PRO A 92 10.69 -10.42 -10.72
CA PRO A 92 10.00 -9.29 -10.10
C PRO A 92 10.97 -8.18 -9.70
N THR A 93 10.53 -6.93 -9.84
CA THR A 93 11.26 -5.77 -9.36
C THR A 93 10.90 -5.49 -7.92
N ILE A 94 11.89 -5.46 -7.03
CA ILE A 94 11.71 -5.11 -5.62
C ILE A 94 12.32 -3.74 -5.36
N VAL A 95 11.53 -2.84 -4.75
CA VAL A 95 11.96 -1.49 -4.39
C VAL A 95 11.65 -1.24 -2.92
N ILE A 96 12.67 -0.78 -2.17
CA ILE A 96 12.55 -0.41 -0.76
C ILE A 96 12.84 1.08 -0.64
N ILE A 97 11.85 1.84 -0.16
CA ILE A 97 11.93 3.30 -0.03
C ILE A 97 11.75 3.66 1.45
N PRO A 98 12.81 3.98 2.18
CA PRO A 98 12.71 4.50 3.54
C PRO A 98 12.53 6.02 3.51
N GLU A 99 11.65 6.53 4.37
CA GLU A 99 11.44 7.97 4.57
C GLU A 99 11.24 8.28 6.06
N TYR A 100 11.74 9.41 6.54
CA TYR A 100 11.36 9.92 7.85
C TYR A 100 9.91 10.38 7.82
N LYS A 101 9.10 9.88 8.76
CA LYS A 101 7.68 10.22 8.83
C LYS A 101 7.22 10.28 10.29
N VAL A 102 7.06 11.49 10.78
CA VAL A 102 6.53 11.77 12.11
C VAL A 102 5.05 12.12 12.00
N ALA A 103 4.24 11.68 12.98
CA ALA A 103 2.84 12.05 13.04
C ALA A 103 2.68 13.57 13.25
N ASP A 104 1.80 14.20 12.46
CA ASP A 104 1.48 15.61 12.63
C ASP A 104 0.67 15.81 13.92
N LYS A 105 1.22 16.56 14.86
CA LYS A 105 0.57 16.88 16.14
C LYS A 105 -0.75 17.61 15.94
N ALA A 106 -0.83 18.50 14.94
CA ALA A 106 -2.06 19.24 14.66
C ALA A 106 -3.19 18.30 14.21
N VAL A 107 -2.86 17.24 13.46
CA VAL A 107 -3.83 16.20 13.06
C VAL A 107 -4.29 15.39 14.27
N LEU A 108 -3.39 15.08 15.20
CA LEU A 108 -3.75 14.36 16.43
C LEU A 108 -4.67 15.17 17.36
N GLU A 109 -4.49 16.49 17.39
CA GLU A 109 -5.26 17.38 18.26
C GLU A 109 -6.59 17.81 17.64
N LYS A 110 -6.60 18.14 16.35
CA LYS A 110 -7.76 18.73 15.65
C LYS A 110 -8.58 17.73 14.85
N GLY A 111 -7.99 16.55 14.58
CA GLY A 111 -8.55 15.59 13.65
C GLY A 111 -8.42 16.02 12.19
N ILE A 112 -9.09 15.29 11.32
CA ILE A 112 -9.20 15.56 9.88
C ILE A 112 -10.68 15.57 9.46
N ARG A 113 -10.99 16.25 8.36
CA ARG A 113 -12.32 16.23 7.76
C ARG A 113 -12.45 15.08 6.79
N LEU A 114 -13.52 14.31 6.94
CA LEU A 114 -13.92 13.26 6.00
C LEU A 114 -15.09 13.74 5.15
N ALA A 115 -15.11 13.37 3.88
CA ALA A 115 -16.27 13.52 3.01
C ALA A 115 -16.64 12.16 2.42
N SER A 116 -17.92 11.80 2.45
CA SER A 116 -18.41 10.68 1.66
C SER A 116 -18.23 10.98 0.17
N VAL A 117 -17.66 10.01 -0.57
CA VAL A 117 -17.36 10.12 -2.00
C VAL A 117 -18.24 9.19 -2.83
N GLU A 118 -18.43 9.50 -4.11
CA GLU A 118 -19.20 8.67 -5.03
C GLU A 118 -18.40 7.47 -5.53
N THR A 119 -17.06 7.60 -5.54
CA THR A 119 -16.17 6.49 -5.87
C THR A 119 -16.33 5.37 -4.85
N ILE A 120 -16.91 4.25 -5.26
CA ILE A 120 -17.14 3.08 -4.39
C ILE A 120 -15.94 2.14 -4.34
N ARG A 121 -15.89 1.32 -3.27
CA ARG A 121 -14.93 0.22 -3.14
C ARG A 121 -15.66 -1.10 -3.39
N ASP A 122 -15.57 -1.61 -4.62
CA ASP A 122 -16.26 -2.84 -5.03
C ASP A 122 -15.31 -4.03 -4.97
N ILE A 123 -15.59 -4.99 -4.08
CA ILE A 123 -14.82 -6.22 -3.91
C ILE A 123 -14.86 -7.13 -5.14
N ARG A 124 -15.84 -6.95 -6.02
CA ARG A 124 -15.94 -7.71 -7.28
C ARG A 124 -14.93 -7.24 -8.33
N VAL A 125 -14.41 -6.02 -8.18
CA VAL A 125 -13.44 -5.42 -9.10
C VAL A 125 -12.02 -5.58 -8.59
N GLN A 126 -11.82 -5.39 -7.28
CA GLN A 126 -10.49 -5.47 -6.66
C GLN A 126 -10.61 -6.07 -5.26
N ASN A 127 -9.80 -7.10 -4.97
CA ASN A 127 -9.74 -7.68 -3.64
C ASN A 127 -9.23 -6.62 -2.62
N PRO A 128 -10.05 -6.22 -1.64
CA PRO A 128 -9.68 -5.19 -0.67
C PRO A 128 -8.65 -5.66 0.37
N ASN A 129 -8.43 -6.97 0.49
CA ASN A 129 -7.54 -7.55 1.49
C ASN A 129 -6.06 -7.50 1.07
N ILE A 130 -5.78 -7.19 -0.20
CA ILE A 130 -4.41 -7.08 -0.70
C ILE A 130 -4.00 -5.63 -0.92
N ASN A 131 -2.75 -5.32 -0.62
CA ASN A 131 -2.13 -4.05 -0.95
C ASN A 131 -1.61 -4.09 -2.40
N SER A 132 -2.51 -3.93 -3.38
CA SER A 132 -2.17 -3.84 -4.80
C SER A 132 -1.62 -2.45 -5.15
N LEU A 133 -0.72 -2.38 -6.13
CA LEU A 133 -0.25 -1.13 -6.75
C LEU A 133 -1.35 -0.42 -7.56
N SER A 134 -2.40 -1.14 -7.96
CA SER A 134 -3.55 -0.56 -8.66
C SER A 134 -4.39 0.29 -7.68
N LYS A 135 -4.13 1.61 -7.66
CA LYS A 135 -4.73 2.57 -6.72
C LYS A 135 -5.62 3.62 -7.38
N HIS A 136 -6.05 3.40 -8.61
CA HIS A 136 -6.82 4.41 -9.37
C HIS A 136 -8.10 4.85 -8.64
N ASN A 137 -8.87 3.90 -8.09
CA ASN A 137 -10.08 4.21 -7.35
C ASN A 137 -9.79 5.03 -6.06
N CYS A 138 -8.72 4.70 -5.35
CA CYS A 138 -8.31 5.47 -4.16
C CYS A 138 -7.89 6.91 -4.52
N ILE A 139 -7.20 7.08 -5.66
CA ILE A 139 -6.82 8.39 -6.19
C ILE A 139 -8.07 9.19 -6.59
N ALA A 140 -9.03 8.57 -7.27
CA ALA A 140 -10.29 9.21 -7.63
C ALA A 140 -11.05 9.69 -6.40
N ALA A 141 -11.18 8.83 -5.38
CA ALA A 141 -11.80 9.17 -4.10
C ALA A 141 -11.08 10.33 -3.38
N CYS A 142 -9.75 10.35 -3.40
CA CYS A 142 -8.94 11.45 -2.86
C CYS A 142 -9.23 12.79 -3.58
N ILE A 143 -9.31 12.77 -4.91
CA ILE A 143 -9.64 13.95 -5.73
C ILE A 143 -11.05 14.47 -5.39
N GLU A 144 -12.03 13.57 -5.26
CA GLU A 144 -13.40 13.98 -4.87
C GLU A 144 -13.43 14.61 -3.48
N ALA A 145 -12.77 13.99 -2.49
CA ALA A 145 -12.68 14.53 -1.14
C ALA A 145 -12.07 15.94 -1.12
N HIS A 146 -10.95 16.13 -1.84
CA HIS A 146 -10.30 17.41 -1.96
C HIS A 146 -11.21 18.47 -2.59
N LYS A 147 -11.95 18.16 -3.64
CA LYS A 147 -12.94 19.05 -4.26
C LYS A 147 -14.08 19.44 -3.28
N LYS A 148 -14.41 18.59 -2.32
CA LYS A 148 -15.38 18.84 -1.24
C LYS A 148 -14.75 19.58 -0.04
N GLY A 149 -13.46 19.93 -0.10
CA GLY A 149 -12.72 20.61 0.97
C GLY A 149 -12.44 19.69 2.18
N ALA A 150 -12.40 18.37 1.97
CA ALA A 150 -12.07 17.39 2.97
C ALA A 150 -10.64 16.86 2.79
N ASP A 151 -10.08 16.31 3.87
CA ASP A 151 -8.72 15.78 3.91
C ASP A 151 -8.67 14.34 3.38
N GLU A 152 -9.75 13.55 3.62
CA GLU A 152 -9.88 12.17 3.13
C GLU A 152 -11.31 11.86 2.67
N GLY A 153 -11.42 10.92 1.73
CA GLY A 153 -12.67 10.40 1.21
C GLY A 153 -13.11 9.12 1.91
N LEU A 154 -14.31 9.14 2.49
CA LEU A 154 -14.95 7.94 3.03
C LEU A 154 -15.66 7.21 1.88
N MET A 155 -15.13 6.05 1.52
CA MET A 155 -15.64 5.21 0.43
C MET A 155 -16.69 4.23 0.96
N LEU A 156 -17.74 4.03 0.19
CA LEU A 156 -18.79 3.06 0.47
C LEU A 156 -18.62 1.81 -0.40
N ASP A 157 -19.24 0.72 0.04
CA ASP A 157 -19.41 -0.48 -0.78
C ASP A 157 -20.59 -0.30 -1.77
N PRO A 158 -20.84 -1.24 -2.72
CA PRO A 158 -21.97 -1.16 -3.64
C PRO A 158 -23.37 -1.18 -2.98
N HIS A 159 -23.46 -1.51 -1.70
CA HIS A 159 -24.70 -1.52 -0.93
C HIS A 159 -24.90 -0.26 -0.08
N GLY A 160 -23.96 0.69 -0.15
CA GLY A 160 -24.01 1.93 0.61
C GLY A 160 -23.47 1.84 2.03
N ASN A 161 -22.86 0.72 2.43
CA ASN A 161 -22.22 0.60 3.73
C ASN A 161 -20.81 1.22 3.70
N VAL A 162 -20.37 1.73 4.87
CA VAL A 162 -19.01 2.25 5.03
C VAL A 162 -17.99 1.12 4.82
N SER A 163 -17.08 1.32 3.87
CA SER A 163 -15.99 0.39 3.58
C SER A 163 -14.69 0.83 4.26
N THR A 164 -14.11 1.94 3.83
CA THR A 164 -12.84 2.46 4.35
C THR A 164 -12.59 3.88 3.85
N CYS A 165 -11.54 4.55 4.32
CA CYS A 165 -11.04 5.76 3.68
C CYS A 165 -10.17 5.45 2.46
N ASN A 166 -9.91 6.47 1.62
CA ASN A 166 -9.12 6.30 0.40
C ASN A 166 -7.65 5.91 0.65
N SER A 167 -7.07 6.30 1.79
CA SER A 167 -5.68 5.97 2.13
C SER A 167 -5.46 5.45 3.56
N THR A 168 -6.44 5.62 4.45
CA THR A 168 -6.37 5.21 5.86
C THR A 168 -7.49 4.25 6.25
N ASN A 169 -7.37 3.67 7.45
CA ASN A 169 -8.45 2.87 8.04
C ASN A 169 -9.52 3.78 8.66
N PHE A 170 -10.75 3.28 8.74
CA PHE A 170 -11.86 3.93 9.42
C PHE A 170 -12.32 3.11 10.62
N PHE A 171 -12.43 3.75 11.76
CA PHE A 171 -12.91 3.15 13.01
C PHE A 171 -14.00 4.00 13.62
N ILE A 172 -14.92 3.37 14.34
CA ILE A 172 -15.92 4.05 15.15
C ILE A 172 -15.83 3.58 16.60
N ILE A 173 -16.02 4.48 17.54
CA ILE A 173 -16.15 4.15 18.95
C ILE A 173 -17.65 4.22 19.29
N ARG A 174 -18.18 3.18 19.90
CA ARG A 174 -19.58 3.11 20.35
C ARG A 174 -19.62 2.94 21.86
N SER A 175 -20.40 3.80 22.51
CA SER A 175 -20.68 3.74 23.96
C SER A 175 -19.45 3.96 24.87
N GLY A 176 -18.48 4.74 24.41
CA GLY A 176 -17.35 5.18 25.22
C GLY A 176 -16.25 4.15 25.36
#